data_9d20a498e3c08d6b53a8907be48635da
#
_entry.id   9d20a498e3c08d6b53a8907be48635da
#
_cell.length_a   1.000
_cell.length_b   1.000
_cell.length_c   1.000
_cell.angle_alpha   90.00
_cell.angle_beta   90.00
_cell.angle_gamma   90.00
#
_symmetry.space_group_name_H-M   'P 1'
#
loop_
_entity.id
_entity.type
_entity.pdbx_description
1 polymer ?
#
loop_
_entity_poly.entity_id
_entity_poly.type
_entity_poly.pdbx_seq_one_letter_code
_entity_poly.pdbx_strand_id
1 'polypeptide(L)'
;VAAAGVKIDELVVNSLASAEAVLNDTEKELGVAVADFGAGTIDLALFLDGSPFHTWVLPIGGNNVTNDIAAVLKTSLQTAEELKINEGTADLRSVGEDEEISVSVLGEDAGRTVSRLEVSQVIEARMRETFELLRNEIRAAGVRQLPAGVILTGGSSQLAGIAELGRDVLEMPVRVAAPTGIGGLVDTLLTPAYSTS
;
A
#
# COMPACT_ATOMS: atom_id res chain seq x y z
N VAL A 1 2.04 17.74 -20.39
CA VAL A 1 2.03 16.89 -21.60
C VAL A 1 1.81 17.77 -22.81
N ALA A 2 0.65 18.43 -22.98
CA ALA A 2 0.37 19.29 -24.14
C ALA A 2 1.41 20.42 -24.32
N ALA A 3 1.87 21.06 -23.22
CA ALA A 3 2.91 22.08 -23.26
C ALA A 3 4.29 21.54 -23.73
N ALA A 4 4.50 20.23 -23.65
CA ALA A 4 5.70 19.55 -24.17
C ALA A 4 5.56 19.12 -25.65
N GLY A 5 4.48 19.52 -26.33
CA GLY A 5 4.22 19.17 -27.73
C GLY A 5 3.72 17.74 -27.96
N VAL A 6 3.34 17.03 -26.89
CA VAL A 6 2.81 15.66 -26.97
C VAL A 6 1.29 15.72 -27.06
N LYS A 7 0.71 15.00 -28.03
CA LYS A 7 -0.73 14.85 -28.17
C LYS A 7 -1.24 13.90 -27.08
N ILE A 8 -2.32 14.30 -26.40
CA ILE A 8 -3.04 13.45 -25.48
C ILE A 8 -4.15 12.76 -26.26
N ASP A 9 -4.13 11.44 -26.33
CA ASP A 9 -5.17 10.67 -26.99
C ASP A 9 -6.28 10.28 -26.01
N GLU A 10 -5.94 9.96 -24.76
CA GLU A 10 -6.90 9.55 -23.73
C GLU A 10 -6.41 9.94 -22.32
N LEU A 11 -7.35 10.10 -21.38
CA LEU A 11 -7.10 10.32 -19.97
C LEU A 11 -7.73 9.16 -19.18
N VAL A 12 -6.91 8.46 -18.39
CA VAL A 12 -7.35 7.32 -17.57
C VAL A 12 -7.11 7.66 -16.09
N VAL A 13 -8.06 7.27 -15.23
CA VAL A 13 -7.92 7.42 -13.78
C VAL A 13 -6.92 6.38 -13.27
N ASN A 14 -5.99 6.78 -12.40
CA ASN A 14 -4.93 5.91 -11.88
C ASN A 14 -5.44 4.58 -11.34
N SER A 15 -6.49 4.61 -10.49
CA SER A 15 -7.05 3.39 -9.91
C SER A 15 -7.61 2.41 -10.94
N LEU A 16 -8.12 2.92 -12.08
CA LEU A 16 -8.60 2.07 -13.18
C LEU A 16 -7.43 1.48 -13.98
N ALA A 17 -6.35 2.25 -14.18
CA ALA A 17 -5.13 1.75 -14.81
C ALA A 17 -4.49 0.65 -13.97
N SER A 18 -4.36 0.86 -12.66
CA SER A 18 -3.86 -0.16 -11.73
C SER A 18 -4.74 -1.42 -11.73
N ALA A 19 -6.06 -1.24 -11.77
CA ALA A 19 -7.00 -2.36 -11.83
C ALA A 19 -6.82 -3.21 -13.11
N GLU A 20 -6.64 -2.57 -14.25
CA GLU A 20 -6.40 -3.27 -15.52
C GLU A 20 -5.11 -4.10 -15.49
N ALA A 21 -4.09 -3.61 -14.80
CA ALA A 21 -2.81 -4.29 -14.68
C ALA A 21 -2.82 -5.52 -13.75
N VAL A 22 -3.71 -5.55 -12.73
CA VAL A 22 -3.64 -6.53 -11.64
C VAL A 22 -4.87 -7.44 -11.47
N LEU A 23 -6.00 -7.12 -12.13
CA LEU A 23 -7.24 -7.89 -12.05
C LEU A 23 -7.47 -8.77 -13.27
N ASN A 24 -8.13 -9.89 -13.04
CA ASN A 24 -8.76 -10.68 -14.10
C ASN A 24 -10.28 -10.44 -14.18
N ASP A 25 -10.90 -10.89 -15.26
CA ASP A 25 -12.34 -10.69 -15.50
C ASP A 25 -13.21 -11.36 -14.44
N THR A 26 -12.81 -12.52 -13.95
CA THR A 26 -13.55 -13.24 -12.89
C THR A 26 -13.58 -12.44 -11.58
N GLU A 27 -12.48 -11.81 -11.19
CA GLU A 27 -12.44 -10.94 -9.99
C GLU A 27 -13.35 -9.73 -10.17
N LYS A 28 -13.34 -9.09 -11.35
CA LYS A 28 -14.22 -7.96 -11.66
C LYS A 28 -15.70 -8.36 -11.59
N GLU A 29 -16.07 -9.54 -12.12
CA GLU A 29 -17.43 -10.07 -12.08
C GLU A 29 -17.90 -10.40 -10.66
N LEU A 30 -17.04 -11.05 -9.84
CA LEU A 30 -17.38 -11.46 -8.49
C LEU A 30 -17.50 -10.29 -7.50
N GLY A 31 -16.90 -9.16 -7.83
CA GLY A 31 -16.79 -8.01 -6.95
C GLY A 31 -15.44 -7.96 -6.21
N VAL A 32 -14.67 -6.92 -6.47
CA VAL A 32 -13.31 -6.73 -5.99
C VAL A 32 -13.02 -5.24 -5.75
N ALA A 33 -12.14 -4.96 -4.81
CA ALA A 33 -11.50 -3.65 -4.68
C ALA A 33 -10.03 -3.74 -5.10
N VAL A 34 -9.54 -2.72 -5.80
CA VAL A 34 -8.10 -2.49 -5.97
C VAL A 34 -7.72 -1.25 -5.19
N ALA A 35 -6.70 -1.36 -4.37
CA ALA A 35 -6.12 -0.25 -3.63
C ALA A 35 -4.63 -0.12 -4.02
N ASP A 36 -4.32 0.96 -4.72
CA ASP A 36 -2.96 1.32 -5.12
C ASP A 36 -2.30 2.15 -4.01
N PHE A 37 -1.43 1.53 -3.26
CA PHE A 37 -0.72 2.11 -2.12
C PHE A 37 0.53 2.86 -2.59
N GLY A 38 0.34 4.12 -2.97
CA GLY A 38 1.42 5.04 -3.33
C GLY A 38 2.18 5.61 -2.14
N ALA A 39 3.10 6.53 -2.42
CA ALA A 39 3.86 7.23 -1.40
C ALA A 39 3.02 8.26 -0.63
N GLY A 40 2.15 9.02 -1.33
CA GLY A 40 1.34 10.09 -0.75
C GLY A 40 -0.15 9.85 -0.75
N THR A 41 -0.63 8.93 -1.58
CA THR A 41 -2.05 8.62 -1.76
C THR A 41 -2.28 7.13 -1.85
N ILE A 42 -3.52 6.73 -1.55
CA ILE A 42 -4.05 5.42 -1.91
C ILE A 42 -5.22 5.66 -2.86
N ASP A 43 -5.12 5.12 -4.06
CA ASP A 43 -6.14 5.20 -5.08
C ASP A 43 -6.98 3.90 -5.06
N LEU A 44 -8.30 4.04 -4.78
CA LEU A 44 -9.23 2.93 -4.66
C LEU A 44 -10.13 2.84 -5.90
N ALA A 45 -10.33 1.63 -6.42
CA ALA A 45 -11.39 1.32 -7.38
C ALA A 45 -12.16 0.08 -6.93
N LEU A 46 -13.49 0.16 -6.96
CA LEU A 46 -14.40 -0.97 -6.71
C LEU A 46 -14.99 -1.43 -8.04
N PHE A 47 -15.05 -2.74 -8.24
CA PHE A 47 -15.70 -3.37 -9.38
C PHE A 47 -16.81 -4.28 -8.88
N LEU A 48 -17.96 -4.21 -9.55
CA LEU A 48 -19.10 -5.08 -9.34
C LEU A 48 -19.69 -5.45 -10.70
N ASP A 49 -20.08 -6.70 -10.88
CA ASP A 49 -20.68 -7.19 -12.13
C ASP A 49 -19.86 -6.82 -13.39
N GLY A 50 -18.53 -6.98 -13.28
CA GLY A 50 -17.57 -6.70 -14.36
C GLY A 50 -17.27 -5.23 -14.63
N SER A 51 -17.91 -4.29 -13.94
CA SER A 51 -17.81 -2.85 -14.22
C SER A 51 -17.26 -2.04 -13.05
N PRO A 52 -16.54 -0.93 -13.32
CA PRO A 52 -16.17 0.02 -12.27
C PRO A 52 -17.43 0.59 -11.60
N PHE A 53 -17.51 0.47 -10.28
CA PHE A 53 -18.66 0.89 -9.49
C PHE A 53 -18.39 2.18 -8.70
N HIS A 54 -17.19 2.29 -8.12
CA HIS A 54 -16.79 3.44 -7.30
C HIS A 54 -15.30 3.65 -7.37
N THR A 55 -14.86 4.91 -7.36
CA THR A 55 -13.43 5.27 -7.25
C THR A 55 -13.26 6.34 -6.19
N TRP A 56 -12.18 6.25 -5.44
CA TRP A 56 -11.85 7.21 -4.39
C TRP A 56 -10.34 7.35 -4.21
N VAL A 57 -9.90 8.51 -3.70
CA VAL A 57 -8.50 8.78 -3.39
C VAL A 57 -8.37 9.15 -1.92
N LEU A 58 -7.61 8.39 -1.18
CA LEU A 58 -7.27 8.65 0.21
C LEU A 58 -5.93 9.41 0.25
N PRO A 59 -5.85 10.62 0.86
CA PRO A 59 -4.63 11.42 0.93
C PRO A 59 -3.68 10.91 2.05
N ILE A 60 -3.44 9.61 2.09
CA ILE A 60 -2.53 8.90 2.99
C ILE A 60 -1.76 7.88 2.15
N GLY A 61 -0.47 7.73 2.44
CA GLY A 61 0.38 6.76 1.74
C GLY A 61 1.62 6.39 2.56
N GLY A 62 2.58 5.76 1.93
CA GLY A 62 3.81 5.27 2.57
C GLY A 62 4.61 6.34 3.30
N ASN A 63 4.54 7.59 2.85
CA ASN A 63 5.20 8.73 3.51
C ASN A 63 4.66 9.01 4.92
N ASN A 64 3.39 8.71 5.17
CA ASN A 64 2.80 8.87 6.51
C ASN A 64 3.46 7.90 7.50
N VAL A 65 3.68 6.65 7.09
CA VAL A 65 4.41 5.66 7.90
C VAL A 65 5.84 6.13 8.17
N THR A 66 6.54 6.61 7.16
CA THR A 66 7.91 7.14 7.29
C THR A 66 7.97 8.32 8.25
N ASN A 67 7.01 9.25 8.15
CA ASN A 67 6.91 10.40 9.05
C ASN A 67 6.66 9.97 10.51
N ASP A 68 5.80 8.99 10.73
CA ASP A 68 5.51 8.49 12.08
C ASP A 68 6.75 7.82 12.70
N ILE A 69 7.47 6.99 11.94
CA ILE A 69 8.73 6.39 12.40
C ILE A 69 9.75 7.47 12.73
N ALA A 70 9.93 8.46 11.84
CA ALA A 70 10.86 9.56 12.05
C ALA A 70 10.53 10.36 13.32
N ALA A 71 9.26 10.63 13.58
CA ALA A 71 8.78 11.37 14.75
C ALA A 71 8.99 10.57 16.05
N VAL A 72 8.62 9.29 16.07
CA VAL A 72 8.73 8.42 17.26
C VAL A 72 10.18 8.16 17.62
N LEU A 73 11.02 7.83 16.65
CA LEU A 73 12.43 7.50 16.87
C LEU A 73 13.34 8.73 16.89
N LYS A 74 12.81 9.92 16.57
CA LYS A 74 13.58 11.18 16.44
C LYS A 74 14.76 11.05 15.48
N THR A 75 14.51 10.40 14.34
CA THR A 75 15.51 10.15 13.30
C THR A 75 15.21 10.94 12.02
N SER A 76 16.11 10.87 11.03
CA SER A 76 15.88 11.50 9.74
C SER A 76 14.81 10.76 8.93
N LEU A 77 14.13 11.46 8.00
CA LEU A 77 13.18 10.81 7.08
C LEU A 77 13.85 9.71 6.25
N GLN A 78 15.11 9.91 5.86
CA GLN A 78 15.86 8.90 5.13
C GLN A 78 16.07 7.63 5.95
N THR A 79 16.54 7.76 7.20
CA THR A 79 16.71 6.63 8.11
C THR A 79 15.38 5.93 8.40
N ALA A 80 14.30 6.72 8.62
CA ALA A 80 12.96 6.16 8.83
C ALA A 80 12.45 5.38 7.63
N GLU A 81 12.72 5.84 6.40
CA GLU A 81 12.37 5.11 5.16
C GLU A 81 13.16 3.80 5.05
N GLU A 82 14.46 3.84 5.32
CA GLU A 82 15.32 2.64 5.34
C GLU A 82 14.84 1.62 6.37
N LEU A 83 14.47 2.07 7.58
CA LEU A 83 13.89 1.22 8.63
C LEU A 83 12.55 0.60 8.20
N LYS A 84 11.66 1.38 7.61
CA LYS A 84 10.38 0.90 7.10
C LYS A 84 10.56 -0.22 6.07
N ILE A 85 11.50 -0.05 5.14
CA ILE A 85 11.72 -0.98 4.02
C ILE A 85 12.44 -2.25 4.48
N ASN A 86 13.48 -2.11 5.28
CA ASN A 86 14.40 -3.20 5.58
C ASN A 86 14.04 -3.98 6.86
N GLU A 87 13.48 -3.30 7.86
CA GLU A 87 13.27 -3.85 9.21
C GLU A 87 11.78 -3.93 9.58
N GLY A 88 10.96 -3.08 8.95
CA GLY A 88 9.56 -2.89 9.32
C GLY A 88 8.64 -4.02 8.86
N THR A 89 7.62 -4.28 9.67
CA THR A 89 6.48 -5.15 9.27
C THR A 89 5.19 -4.63 9.87
N ALA A 90 4.08 -4.86 9.16
CA ALA A 90 2.74 -4.60 9.67
C ALA A 90 2.16 -5.82 10.45
N ASP A 91 2.81 -6.98 10.43
CA ASP A 91 2.42 -8.16 11.21
C ASP A 91 3.32 -8.34 12.42
N LEU A 92 2.89 -7.87 13.58
CA LEU A 92 3.64 -7.95 14.83
C LEU A 92 3.93 -9.38 15.28
N ARG A 93 3.14 -10.37 14.83
CA ARG A 93 3.35 -11.80 15.13
C ARG A 93 4.63 -12.35 14.51
N SER A 94 5.18 -11.66 13.50
CA SER A 94 6.41 -12.04 12.80
C SER A 94 7.68 -11.47 13.44
N VAL A 95 7.57 -10.67 14.52
CA VAL A 95 8.70 -10.00 15.18
C VAL A 95 9.01 -10.67 16.51
N GLY A 96 10.29 -11.04 16.71
CA GLY A 96 10.77 -11.54 17.99
C GLY A 96 10.88 -10.43 19.05
N GLU A 97 10.66 -10.79 20.31
CA GLU A 97 10.70 -9.82 21.43
C GLU A 97 12.09 -9.19 21.64
N ASP A 98 13.16 -9.92 21.32
CA ASP A 98 14.55 -9.52 21.57
C ASP A 98 15.27 -9.01 20.30
N GLU A 99 14.53 -8.73 19.21
CA GLU A 99 15.13 -8.23 17.97
C GLU A 99 15.48 -6.74 18.11
N GLU A 100 16.78 -6.44 18.07
CA GLU A 100 17.30 -5.07 18.20
C GLU A 100 17.92 -4.58 16.88
N ILE A 101 17.70 -3.30 16.57
CA ILE A 101 18.25 -2.60 15.41
C ILE A 101 18.98 -1.33 15.84
N SER A 102 20.04 -0.98 15.13
CA SER A 102 20.80 0.26 15.39
C SER A 102 20.24 1.39 14.54
N VAL A 103 19.92 2.52 15.18
CA VAL A 103 19.30 3.68 14.53
C VAL A 103 20.10 4.95 14.82
N SER A 104 20.38 5.73 13.78
CA SER A 104 20.96 7.07 13.92
C SER A 104 19.88 8.04 14.40
N VAL A 105 20.12 8.70 15.54
CA VAL A 105 19.21 9.66 16.14
C VAL A 105 19.70 11.09 15.89
N LEU A 106 18.79 12.01 15.60
CA LEU A 106 19.14 13.41 15.34
C LEU A 106 19.74 14.07 16.60
N GLY A 107 20.92 14.66 16.44
CA GLY A 107 21.62 15.34 17.51
C GLY A 107 22.44 14.42 18.44
N GLU A 108 22.56 13.14 18.14
CA GLU A 108 23.42 12.19 18.85
C GLU A 108 24.55 11.72 17.93
N ASP A 109 25.80 11.74 18.41
CA ASP A 109 26.97 11.26 17.66
C ASP A 109 27.04 9.73 17.60
N ALA A 110 26.45 9.05 18.58
CA ALA A 110 26.34 7.59 18.65
C ALA A 110 24.93 7.14 18.28
N GLY A 111 24.82 6.11 17.45
CA GLY A 111 23.54 5.45 17.17
C GLY A 111 22.91 4.87 18.45
N ARG A 112 21.59 4.82 18.49
CA ARG A 112 20.81 4.20 19.56
C ARG A 112 20.30 2.83 19.10
N THR A 113 20.33 1.85 19.98
CA THR A 113 19.62 0.59 19.77
C THR A 113 18.15 0.75 20.11
N VAL A 114 17.28 0.33 19.22
CA VAL A 114 15.82 0.30 19.39
C VAL A 114 15.29 -1.09 19.11
N SER A 115 14.17 -1.45 19.69
CA SER A 115 13.52 -2.72 19.38
C SER A 115 12.89 -2.67 17.99
N ARG A 116 13.07 -3.74 17.19
CA ARG A 116 12.38 -3.93 15.92
C ARG A 116 10.86 -3.95 16.13
N LEU A 117 10.42 -4.46 17.28
CA LEU A 117 9.02 -4.45 17.67
C LEU A 117 8.47 -3.03 17.80
N GLU A 118 9.23 -2.07 18.38
CA GLU A 118 8.82 -0.65 18.49
C GLU A 118 8.58 -0.03 17.09
N VAL A 119 9.49 -0.26 16.15
CA VAL A 119 9.32 0.19 14.74
C VAL A 119 8.07 -0.42 14.12
N SER A 120 7.90 -1.72 14.28
CA SER A 120 6.77 -2.46 13.70
C SER A 120 5.43 -2.06 14.31
N GLN A 121 5.39 -1.70 15.59
CA GLN A 121 4.19 -1.16 16.26
C GLN A 121 3.75 0.19 15.65
N VAL A 122 4.69 1.06 15.33
CA VAL A 122 4.39 2.33 14.65
C VAL A 122 3.79 2.08 13.26
N ILE A 123 4.39 1.16 12.51
CA ILE A 123 3.93 0.76 11.19
C ILE A 123 2.53 0.14 11.24
N GLU A 124 2.33 -0.84 12.14
CA GLU A 124 1.06 -1.54 12.30
C GLU A 124 -0.06 -0.57 12.66
N ALA A 125 0.19 0.35 13.60
CA ALA A 125 -0.81 1.34 14.02
C ALA A 125 -1.27 2.22 12.85
N ARG A 126 -0.33 2.75 12.04
CA ARG A 126 -0.66 3.57 10.86
C ARG A 126 -1.37 2.75 9.79
N MET A 127 -0.92 1.55 9.52
CA MET A 127 -1.53 0.70 8.50
C MET A 127 -2.91 0.21 8.91
N ARG A 128 -3.14 -0.04 10.19
CA ARG A 128 -4.46 -0.37 10.75
C ARG A 128 -5.45 0.78 10.54
N GLU A 129 -5.07 2.00 10.92
CA GLU A 129 -5.88 3.20 10.63
C GLU A 129 -6.22 3.34 9.14
N THR A 130 -5.23 3.11 8.30
CA THR A 130 -5.39 3.17 6.83
C THR A 130 -6.41 2.13 6.33
N PHE A 131 -6.33 0.90 6.78
CA PHE A 131 -7.30 -0.14 6.42
C PHE A 131 -8.70 0.11 6.99
N GLU A 132 -8.80 0.72 8.18
CA GLU A 132 -10.09 1.14 8.74
C GLU A 132 -10.76 2.21 7.89
N LEU A 133 -9.99 3.18 7.38
CA LEU A 133 -10.48 4.20 6.44
C LEU A 133 -10.93 3.56 5.12
N LEU A 134 -10.15 2.64 4.56
CA LEU A 134 -10.54 1.87 3.36
C LEU A 134 -11.84 1.09 3.59
N ARG A 135 -11.96 0.38 4.70
CA ARG A 135 -13.17 -0.35 5.07
C ARG A 135 -14.40 0.56 5.16
N ASN A 136 -14.22 1.73 5.76
CA ASN A 136 -15.31 2.71 5.90
C ASN A 136 -15.74 3.25 4.53
N GLU A 137 -14.79 3.50 3.62
CA GLU A 137 -15.11 3.95 2.26
C GLU A 137 -15.85 2.87 1.45
N ILE A 138 -15.38 1.62 1.49
CA ILE A 138 -16.06 0.49 0.85
C ILE A 138 -17.51 0.37 1.36
N ARG A 139 -17.72 0.50 2.67
CA ARG A 139 -19.06 0.49 3.28
C ARG A 139 -19.91 1.71 2.91
N ALA A 140 -19.31 2.90 2.83
CA ALA A 140 -19.98 4.12 2.41
C ALA A 140 -20.46 4.05 0.95
N ALA A 141 -19.73 3.33 0.09
CA ALA A 141 -20.16 3.01 -1.27
C ALA A 141 -21.32 1.99 -1.33
N GLY A 142 -21.81 1.52 -0.19
CA GLY A 142 -22.94 0.55 -0.10
C GLY A 142 -22.50 -0.91 -0.19
N VAL A 143 -21.19 -1.17 -0.29
CA VAL A 143 -20.64 -2.53 -0.42
C VAL A 143 -20.25 -3.07 0.96
N ARG A 144 -20.77 -4.24 1.32
CA ARG A 144 -20.46 -4.88 2.61
C ARG A 144 -19.44 -5.98 2.51
N GLN A 145 -19.42 -6.68 1.39
CA GLN A 145 -18.49 -7.78 1.13
C GLN A 145 -18.10 -7.77 -0.35
N LEU A 146 -16.88 -8.17 -0.61
CA LEU A 146 -16.30 -8.36 -1.93
C LEU A 146 -15.81 -9.81 -2.01
N PRO A 147 -16.49 -10.69 -2.73
CA PRO A 147 -16.11 -12.11 -2.81
C PRO A 147 -14.68 -12.34 -3.30
N ALA A 148 -14.19 -11.52 -4.25
CA ALA A 148 -12.80 -11.56 -4.68
C ALA A 148 -11.86 -10.75 -3.78
N GLY A 149 -12.39 -10.05 -2.77
CA GLY A 149 -11.61 -9.36 -1.75
C GLY A 149 -11.02 -8.03 -2.17
N VAL A 150 -9.88 -7.71 -1.57
CA VAL A 150 -9.12 -6.46 -1.81
C VAL A 150 -7.73 -6.80 -2.34
N ILE A 151 -7.40 -6.22 -3.46
CA ILE A 151 -6.11 -6.37 -4.12
C ILE A 151 -5.28 -5.13 -3.82
N LEU A 152 -4.12 -5.35 -3.21
CA LEU A 152 -3.16 -4.29 -2.89
C LEU A 152 -2.11 -4.24 -3.99
N THR A 153 -1.80 -3.05 -4.47
CA THR A 153 -0.73 -2.79 -5.43
C THR A 153 -0.04 -1.47 -5.10
N GLY A 154 0.90 -1.02 -5.91
CA GLY A 154 1.70 0.17 -5.62
C GLY A 154 2.91 -0.12 -4.72
N GLY A 155 3.84 0.84 -4.64
CA GLY A 155 5.12 0.65 -3.96
C GLY A 155 4.99 0.31 -2.48
N SER A 156 4.07 0.94 -1.77
CA SER A 156 3.87 0.72 -0.33
C SER A 156 3.13 -0.59 -0.01
N SER A 157 2.54 -1.26 -0.99
CA SER A 157 1.96 -2.59 -0.81
C SER A 157 3.00 -3.69 -0.60
N GLN A 158 4.29 -3.38 -0.83
CA GLN A 158 5.40 -4.30 -0.60
C GLN A 158 5.85 -4.39 0.87
N LEU A 159 5.25 -3.58 1.75
CA LEU A 159 5.52 -3.62 3.18
C LEU A 159 5.23 -5.02 3.73
N ALA A 160 6.20 -5.58 4.46
CA ALA A 160 6.04 -6.91 5.05
C ALA A 160 4.80 -6.97 5.97
N GLY A 161 4.05 -8.06 5.91
CA GLY A 161 2.87 -8.27 6.75
C GLY A 161 1.63 -7.44 6.40
N ILE A 162 1.67 -6.62 5.34
CA ILE A 162 0.55 -5.73 4.98
C ILE A 162 -0.73 -6.51 4.62
N ALA A 163 -0.60 -7.64 3.91
CA ALA A 163 -1.74 -8.45 3.50
C ALA A 163 -2.39 -9.17 4.69
N GLU A 164 -1.58 -9.62 5.65
CA GLU A 164 -2.03 -10.23 6.90
C GLU A 164 -2.86 -9.25 7.71
N LEU A 165 -2.33 -8.06 7.96
CA LEU A 165 -3.03 -6.98 8.64
C LEU A 165 -4.29 -6.55 7.87
N GLY A 166 -4.20 -6.45 6.55
CA GLY A 166 -5.35 -6.13 5.70
C GLY A 166 -6.50 -7.13 5.87
N ARG A 167 -6.21 -8.45 5.90
CA ARG A 167 -7.24 -9.50 6.16
C ARG A 167 -7.87 -9.35 7.53
N ASP A 168 -7.04 -9.09 8.55
CA ASP A 168 -7.52 -8.94 9.93
C ASP A 168 -8.44 -7.72 10.09
N VAL A 169 -8.12 -6.58 9.46
CA VAL A 169 -8.90 -5.34 9.60
C VAL A 169 -10.11 -5.30 8.68
N LEU A 170 -9.95 -5.69 7.41
CA LEU A 170 -11.02 -5.62 6.41
C LEU A 170 -12.04 -6.74 6.56
N GLU A 171 -11.67 -7.86 7.20
CA GLU A 171 -12.48 -9.08 7.31
C GLU A 171 -12.86 -9.66 5.92
N MET A 172 -11.97 -9.50 4.95
CA MET A 172 -12.10 -9.94 3.56
C MET A 172 -10.78 -10.56 3.08
N PRO A 173 -10.80 -11.37 2.00
CA PRO A 173 -9.57 -11.82 1.35
C PRO A 173 -8.72 -10.62 0.93
N VAL A 174 -7.40 -10.69 1.18
CA VAL A 174 -6.44 -9.66 0.74
C VAL A 174 -5.22 -10.32 0.13
N ARG A 175 -4.79 -9.83 -1.02
CA ARG A 175 -3.54 -10.22 -1.67
C ARG A 175 -2.81 -9.00 -2.22
N VAL A 176 -1.49 -9.09 -2.29
CA VAL A 176 -0.66 -8.14 -3.04
C VAL A 176 -0.54 -8.63 -4.48
N ALA A 177 -0.62 -7.73 -5.44
CA ALA A 177 -0.49 -8.05 -6.86
C ALA A 177 0.50 -7.11 -7.55
N ALA A 178 1.24 -7.70 -8.48
CA ALA A 178 2.07 -7.01 -9.46
C ALA A 178 1.36 -7.01 -10.82
N PRO A 179 1.76 -6.15 -11.76
CA PRO A 179 1.24 -6.15 -13.14
C PRO A 179 1.37 -7.52 -13.79
N THR A 180 0.32 -7.98 -14.44
CA THR A 180 0.27 -9.26 -15.16
C THR A 180 -0.39 -9.09 -16.53
N GLY A 181 -0.08 -9.98 -17.48
CA GLY A 181 -0.76 -10.00 -18.77
C GLY A 181 -0.33 -8.91 -19.76
N ILE A 182 0.56 -8.01 -19.40
CA ILE A 182 1.06 -6.96 -20.29
C ILE A 182 2.30 -7.50 -21.01
N GLY A 183 2.19 -7.74 -22.32
CA GLY A 183 3.31 -8.24 -23.13
C GLY A 183 4.39 -7.16 -23.32
N GLY A 184 5.67 -7.59 -23.29
CA GLY A 184 6.81 -6.72 -23.56
C GLY A 184 7.37 -5.98 -22.36
N LEU A 185 6.84 -6.18 -21.15
CA LEU A 185 7.44 -5.65 -19.93
C LEU A 185 8.75 -6.38 -19.60
N VAL A 186 9.76 -5.63 -19.17
CA VAL A 186 10.98 -6.20 -18.59
C VAL A 186 10.72 -6.61 -17.14
N ASP A 187 11.45 -7.62 -16.64
CA ASP A 187 11.21 -8.21 -15.29
C ASP A 187 11.20 -7.16 -14.15
N THR A 188 11.97 -6.10 -14.28
CA THR A 188 12.01 -5.01 -13.30
C THR A 188 10.69 -4.25 -13.15
N LEU A 189 9.83 -4.28 -14.16
CA LEU A 189 8.49 -3.64 -14.15
C LEU A 189 7.39 -4.57 -13.65
N LEU A 190 7.69 -5.85 -13.42
CA LEU A 190 6.76 -6.84 -12.89
C LEU A 190 6.71 -6.81 -11.35
N THR A 191 6.68 -5.62 -10.77
CA THR A 191 6.53 -5.42 -9.32
C THR A 191 5.30 -4.56 -9.03
N PRO A 192 4.71 -4.65 -7.83
CA PRO A 192 3.53 -3.86 -7.47
C PRO A 192 3.72 -2.34 -7.64
N ALA A 193 4.97 -1.86 -7.55
CA ALA A 193 5.31 -0.43 -7.66
C ALA A 193 4.99 0.17 -9.04
N TYR A 194 4.83 -0.63 -10.08
CA TYR A 194 4.64 -0.16 -11.46
C TYR A 194 3.24 -0.45 -12.03
N SER A 195 2.26 -0.74 -11.20
CA SER A 195 0.90 -1.09 -11.65
C SER A 195 0.17 0.04 -12.38
N THR A 196 0.57 1.31 -12.15
CA THR A 196 0.00 2.51 -12.80
C THR A 196 0.86 3.08 -13.91
N SER A 197 2.01 2.50 -14.21
CA SER A 197 3.00 3.05 -15.16
C SER A 197 2.83 2.52 -16.56
#